data_8e3b4da1b3cffb96c98b7fcc2749cffe
#
_entry.id   8e3b4da1b3cffb96c98b7fcc2749cffe
#
_cell.length_a   1.000
_cell.length_b   1.000
_cell.length_c   1.000
_cell.angle_alpha   90.00
_cell.angle_beta   90.00
_cell.angle_gamma   90.00
#
_symmetry.space_group_name_H-M   'P 1'
#
loop_
_entity.id
_entity.type
_entity.pdbx_description
1 polymer ?
#
loop_
_entity_poly.entity_id
_entity_poly.type
_entity_poly.pdbx_seq_one_letter_code
_entity_poly.pdbx_strand_id
1 'polypeptide(L)'
;RKESSAASDVYKRQEENEDGQLALSVRRIEYQRAWERVRQLQKEDATIYSEVFATNRGGALVRVEGLRGFIPGSHISTRKPKEELVADFLPLKFLEVDEERNRLVLSHRRALVERKMNRLEVGEVVVGTVRGIKPYGAFIDIGGVSGLLHISEISHEHIETPHSVLNVNDQMKVMIIDLDAERGRISLSTKALEPEPGDMLTDPQKVFEKAEEMAARYKQMLLEQAEEGEDPISSMMI
;
A
#
# COMPACT_ATOMS: atom_id res chain seq x y z
N ARG A 1 -31.44 3.66 -19.13
CA ARG A 1 -32.17 3.07 -17.96
C ARG A 1 -32.82 1.70 -18.22
N LYS A 2 -32.56 1.03 -19.35
CA LYS A 2 -33.15 -0.29 -19.66
C LYS A 2 -32.14 -1.46 -19.74
N GLU A 3 -30.84 -1.19 -19.70
CA GLU A 3 -29.84 -2.27 -19.86
C GLU A 3 -29.39 -2.91 -18.54
N SER A 4 -29.64 -2.26 -17.40
CA SER A 4 -29.32 -2.83 -16.07
C SER A 4 -30.28 -3.91 -15.62
N SER A 5 -31.49 -3.96 -16.18
CA SER A 5 -32.53 -4.94 -15.84
C SER A 5 -32.30 -6.30 -16.48
N ALA A 6 -31.74 -6.34 -17.71
CA ALA A 6 -31.58 -7.57 -18.46
C ALA A 6 -30.56 -8.56 -17.87
N ALA A 7 -29.51 -8.05 -17.21
CA ALA A 7 -28.52 -8.89 -16.53
C ALA A 7 -29.08 -9.52 -15.25
N SER A 8 -29.93 -8.78 -14.52
CA SER A 8 -30.58 -9.27 -13.29
C SER A 8 -31.69 -10.29 -13.57
N ASP A 9 -32.38 -10.17 -14.70
CA ASP A 9 -33.48 -11.07 -15.07
C ASP A 9 -32.99 -12.44 -15.58
N VAL A 10 -31.77 -12.54 -16.09
CA VAL A 10 -31.16 -13.82 -16.51
C VAL A 10 -30.92 -14.74 -15.30
N TYR A 11 -30.74 -14.18 -14.10
CA TYR A 11 -30.51 -14.96 -12.87
C TYR A 11 -31.80 -15.45 -12.21
N LYS A 12 -32.97 -14.92 -12.57
CA LYS A 12 -34.24 -15.27 -11.95
C LYS A 12 -35.06 -16.35 -12.71
N ARG A 13 -34.67 -16.71 -13.94
CA ARG A 13 -35.28 -17.81 -14.65
C ARG A 13 -34.67 -19.12 -14.20
N GLN A 14 -35.29 -19.74 -13.20
CA GLN A 14 -35.26 -21.18 -13.01
C GLN A 14 -36.17 -21.75 -14.11
N GLU A 15 -35.59 -22.10 -15.25
CA GLU A 15 -36.28 -22.91 -16.24
C GLU A 15 -36.28 -24.34 -15.72
N GLU A 16 -37.37 -24.76 -15.14
CA GLU A 16 -37.69 -26.18 -14.98
C GLU A 16 -38.00 -26.74 -16.37
N ASN A 17 -37.22 -27.72 -16.80
CA ASN A 17 -37.56 -28.50 -17.98
C ASN A 17 -38.83 -29.30 -17.71
N GLU A 18 -39.54 -29.71 -18.77
CA GLU A 18 -40.80 -30.48 -18.70
C GLU A 18 -40.71 -31.76 -17.85
N ASP A 19 -39.50 -32.23 -17.53
CA ASP A 19 -39.21 -33.38 -16.65
C ASP A 19 -38.92 -32.98 -15.19
N GLY A 20 -39.11 -31.72 -14.78
CA GLY A 20 -38.85 -31.25 -13.42
C GLY A 20 -37.36 -31.21 -13.00
N GLN A 21 -36.44 -31.34 -13.94
CA GLN A 21 -34.99 -31.26 -13.71
C GLN A 21 -34.56 -29.81 -13.74
N LEU A 22 -33.86 -29.38 -12.68
CA LEU A 22 -33.20 -28.08 -12.63
C LEU A 22 -32.11 -27.98 -13.71
N ALA A 23 -32.35 -27.17 -14.75
CA ALA A 23 -31.34 -26.86 -15.74
C ALA A 23 -30.22 -26.01 -15.09
N LEU A 24 -29.15 -26.65 -14.72
CA LEU A 24 -27.94 -25.98 -14.21
C LEU A 24 -27.26 -25.27 -15.40
N SER A 25 -27.40 -23.94 -15.47
CA SER A 25 -26.65 -23.15 -16.45
C SER A 25 -25.16 -23.18 -16.14
N VAL A 26 -24.35 -23.63 -17.07
CA VAL A 26 -22.86 -23.62 -16.96
C VAL A 26 -22.36 -22.21 -16.59
N ARG A 27 -22.97 -21.17 -17.14
CA ARG A 27 -22.64 -19.76 -16.83
C ARG A 27 -22.87 -19.41 -15.37
N ARG A 28 -23.88 -20.00 -14.71
CA ARG A 28 -24.15 -19.77 -13.30
C ARG A 28 -23.06 -20.38 -12.43
N ILE A 29 -22.61 -21.57 -12.77
CA ILE A 29 -21.52 -22.26 -12.06
C ILE A 29 -20.21 -21.51 -12.24
N GLU A 30 -19.90 -21.07 -13.46
CA GLU A 30 -18.72 -20.26 -13.76
C GLU A 30 -18.73 -18.94 -12.97
N TYR A 31 -19.88 -18.28 -12.91
CA TYR A 31 -20.06 -17.04 -12.16
C TYR A 31 -19.87 -17.24 -10.64
N GLN A 32 -20.43 -18.30 -10.05
CA GLN A 32 -20.21 -18.63 -8.64
C GLN A 32 -18.74 -18.91 -8.34
N ARG A 33 -18.08 -19.72 -9.17
CA ARG A 33 -16.65 -20.01 -9.04
C ARG A 33 -15.77 -18.76 -9.16
N ALA A 34 -16.13 -17.84 -10.04
CA ALA A 34 -15.44 -16.58 -10.20
C ALA A 34 -15.51 -15.74 -8.90
N TRP A 35 -16.70 -15.64 -8.26
CA TRP A 35 -16.84 -14.94 -6.99
C TRP A 35 -16.12 -15.65 -5.84
N GLU A 36 -16.17 -16.97 -5.77
CA GLU A 36 -15.40 -17.76 -4.79
C GLU A 36 -13.90 -17.48 -4.93
N ARG A 37 -13.40 -17.49 -6.16
CA ARG A 37 -11.98 -17.19 -6.44
C ARG A 37 -11.61 -15.78 -6.05
N VAL A 38 -12.42 -14.79 -6.40
CA VAL A 38 -12.19 -13.38 -6.03
C VAL A 38 -12.21 -13.20 -4.50
N ARG A 39 -13.13 -13.84 -3.77
CA ARG A 39 -13.15 -13.81 -2.30
C ARG A 39 -11.90 -14.46 -1.68
N GLN A 40 -11.42 -15.56 -2.27
CA GLN A 40 -10.18 -16.19 -1.84
C GLN A 40 -9.00 -15.22 -2.03
N LEU A 41 -8.84 -14.64 -3.22
CA LEU A 41 -7.77 -13.68 -3.53
C LEU A 41 -7.82 -12.44 -2.63
N GLN A 42 -9.03 -11.98 -2.27
CA GLN A 42 -9.20 -10.89 -1.32
C GLN A 42 -8.74 -11.27 0.10
N LYS A 43 -9.08 -12.49 0.56
CA LYS A 43 -8.63 -12.98 1.89
C LYS A 43 -7.11 -13.14 1.99
N GLU A 44 -6.50 -13.54 0.90
CA GLU A 44 -5.04 -13.70 0.77
C GLU A 44 -4.34 -12.34 0.55
N ASP A 45 -5.08 -11.24 0.48
CA ASP A 45 -4.62 -9.89 0.11
C ASP A 45 -3.72 -9.91 -1.15
N ALA A 46 -4.07 -10.77 -2.13
CA ALA A 46 -3.26 -11.00 -3.32
C ALA A 46 -3.28 -9.78 -4.24
N THR A 47 -2.12 -9.46 -4.81
CA THR A 47 -2.01 -8.50 -5.92
C THR A 47 -2.26 -9.22 -7.23
N ILE A 48 -3.28 -8.80 -7.96
CA ILE A 48 -3.65 -9.34 -9.28
C ILE A 48 -3.23 -8.39 -10.39
N TYR A 49 -3.00 -8.93 -11.59
CA TYR A 49 -2.76 -8.14 -12.80
C TYR A 49 -3.95 -8.29 -13.74
N SER A 50 -4.50 -7.17 -14.19
CA SER A 50 -5.64 -7.19 -15.09
C SER A 50 -5.55 -6.09 -16.14
N GLU A 51 -6.08 -6.39 -17.33
CA GLU A 51 -6.17 -5.45 -18.43
C GLU A 51 -7.35 -4.50 -18.24
N VAL A 52 -7.10 -3.23 -18.50
CA VAL A 52 -8.15 -2.21 -18.57
C VAL A 52 -8.83 -2.29 -19.94
N PHE A 53 -10.11 -2.67 -19.95
CA PHE A 53 -10.85 -2.79 -21.20
C PHE A 53 -11.70 -1.55 -21.57
N ALA A 54 -11.97 -0.68 -20.60
CA ALA A 54 -12.68 0.58 -20.83
C ALA A 54 -12.39 1.59 -19.72
N THR A 55 -12.61 2.86 -20.01
CA THR A 55 -12.54 3.97 -19.05
C THR A 55 -13.79 4.81 -19.08
N ASN A 56 -14.12 5.45 -17.96
CA ASN A 56 -15.23 6.39 -17.84
C ASN A 56 -14.85 7.59 -16.96
N ARG A 57 -15.79 8.54 -16.74
CA ARG A 57 -15.53 9.72 -15.91
C ARG A 57 -15.14 9.37 -14.49
N GLY A 58 -15.67 8.28 -13.93
CA GLY A 58 -15.43 7.84 -12.55
C GLY A 58 -14.14 7.06 -12.37
N GLY A 59 -13.61 6.40 -13.42
CA GLY A 59 -12.43 5.55 -13.30
C GLY A 59 -12.23 4.61 -14.50
N ALA A 60 -11.61 3.45 -14.24
CA ALA A 60 -11.33 2.42 -15.22
C ALA A 60 -12.10 1.13 -14.93
N LEU A 61 -12.39 0.37 -15.97
CA LEU A 61 -13.05 -0.93 -15.91
C LEU A 61 -12.07 -2.02 -16.30
N VAL A 62 -12.00 -3.05 -15.48
CA VAL A 62 -11.12 -4.21 -15.65
C VAL A 62 -11.92 -5.50 -15.61
N ARG A 63 -11.34 -6.59 -16.12
CA ARG A 63 -11.97 -7.92 -16.08
C ARG A 63 -11.12 -8.85 -15.20
N VAL A 64 -11.69 -9.28 -14.07
CA VAL A 64 -11.05 -10.16 -13.11
C VAL A 64 -11.85 -11.46 -13.02
N GLU A 65 -11.23 -12.58 -13.34
CA GLU A 65 -11.88 -13.92 -13.35
C GLU A 65 -13.22 -13.93 -14.14
N GLY A 66 -13.32 -13.13 -15.20
CA GLY A 66 -14.56 -12.97 -15.98
C GLY A 66 -15.57 -11.96 -15.39
N LEU A 67 -15.38 -11.49 -14.15
CA LEU A 67 -16.19 -10.47 -13.52
C LEU A 67 -15.75 -9.06 -13.91
N ARG A 68 -16.69 -8.12 -13.92
CA ARG A 68 -16.39 -6.71 -14.15
C ARG A 68 -15.94 -6.04 -12.85
N GLY A 69 -14.68 -5.59 -12.81
CA GLY A 69 -14.12 -4.77 -11.73
C GLY A 69 -14.10 -3.29 -12.09
N PHE A 70 -14.15 -2.44 -11.09
CA PHE A 70 -14.07 -0.98 -11.20
C PHE A 70 -12.91 -0.43 -10.38
N ILE A 71 -12.12 0.45 -10.98
CA ILE A 71 -11.04 1.18 -10.32
C ILE A 71 -11.46 2.64 -10.27
N PRO A 72 -11.77 3.20 -9.09
CA PRO A 72 -12.07 4.63 -8.96
C PRO A 72 -10.90 5.49 -9.43
N GLY A 73 -11.19 6.65 -10.02
CA GLY A 73 -10.14 7.56 -10.52
C GLY A 73 -9.14 8.00 -9.46
N SER A 74 -9.57 8.13 -8.19
CA SER A 74 -8.71 8.44 -7.03
C SER A 74 -7.74 7.30 -6.67
N HIS A 75 -8.04 6.07 -7.11
CA HIS A 75 -7.23 4.87 -6.89
C HIS A 75 -6.38 4.47 -8.09
N ILE A 76 -6.39 5.28 -9.16
CA ILE A 76 -5.48 5.15 -10.29
C ILE A 76 -4.26 6.04 -10.01
N SER A 77 -3.08 5.43 -9.93
CA SER A 77 -1.82 6.15 -9.70
C SER A 77 -0.91 5.98 -10.92
N THR A 78 -1.17 6.78 -11.93
CA THR A 78 -0.38 6.82 -13.16
C THR A 78 -0.22 8.26 -13.64
N ARG A 79 0.84 8.52 -14.41
CA ARG A 79 1.05 9.81 -15.07
C ARG A 79 0.35 9.90 -16.42
N LYS A 80 -0.14 8.75 -16.95
CA LYS A 80 -0.88 8.69 -18.21
C LYS A 80 -2.30 9.22 -18.02
N PRO A 81 -2.89 9.90 -19.00
CA PRO A 81 -4.32 10.20 -19.00
C PRO A 81 -5.14 8.90 -19.01
N LYS A 82 -6.36 8.96 -18.47
CA LYS A 82 -7.20 7.76 -18.26
C LYS A 82 -7.53 7.05 -19.57
N GLU A 83 -7.67 7.80 -20.64
CA GLU A 83 -8.01 7.31 -21.98
C GLU A 83 -6.91 6.40 -22.56
N GLU A 84 -5.66 6.65 -22.20
CA GLU A 84 -4.50 5.86 -22.65
C GLU A 84 -4.28 4.59 -21.82
N LEU A 85 -5.07 4.38 -20.76
CA LEU A 85 -4.95 3.17 -19.93
C LEU A 85 -5.63 1.95 -20.54
N VAL A 86 -6.45 2.13 -21.56
CA VAL A 86 -7.11 1.01 -22.27
C VAL A 86 -6.05 0.10 -22.89
N ALA A 87 -6.17 -1.20 -22.66
CA ALA A 87 -5.21 -2.25 -22.99
C ALA A 87 -3.92 -2.28 -22.11
N ASP A 88 -3.77 -1.39 -21.11
CA ASP A 88 -2.68 -1.51 -20.15
C ASP A 88 -3.01 -2.58 -19.08
N PHE A 89 -1.99 -3.38 -18.72
CA PHE A 89 -2.06 -4.31 -17.59
C PHE A 89 -1.62 -3.61 -16.31
N LEU A 90 -2.52 -3.51 -15.34
CA LEU A 90 -2.26 -2.84 -14.08
C LEU A 90 -2.23 -3.83 -12.91
N PRO A 91 -1.27 -3.67 -11.97
CA PRO A 91 -1.33 -4.36 -10.68
C PRO A 91 -2.45 -3.77 -9.84
N LEU A 92 -3.29 -4.62 -9.27
CA LEU A 92 -4.52 -4.23 -8.57
C LEU A 92 -4.66 -5.00 -7.26
N LYS A 93 -5.19 -4.32 -6.24
CA LYS A 93 -5.65 -4.93 -4.98
C LYS A 93 -7.14 -4.72 -4.80
N PHE A 94 -7.76 -5.65 -4.10
CA PHE A 94 -9.18 -5.57 -3.79
C PHE A 94 -9.45 -4.53 -2.70
N LEU A 95 -10.47 -3.68 -2.91
CA LEU A 95 -11.00 -2.76 -1.90
C LEU A 95 -12.34 -3.24 -1.37
N GLU A 96 -13.23 -3.64 -2.28
CA GLU A 96 -14.59 -4.07 -1.95
C GLU A 96 -14.98 -5.23 -2.86
N VAL A 97 -15.48 -6.30 -2.27
CA VAL A 97 -16.02 -7.47 -2.97
C VAL A 97 -17.42 -7.74 -2.43
N ASP A 98 -18.44 -7.40 -3.22
CA ASP A 98 -19.85 -7.55 -2.88
C ASP A 98 -20.57 -8.31 -4.01
N GLU A 99 -20.80 -9.60 -3.78
CA GLU A 99 -21.47 -10.48 -4.74
C GLU A 99 -22.95 -10.13 -4.88
N GLU A 100 -23.64 -9.75 -3.78
CA GLU A 100 -25.08 -9.47 -3.80
C GLU A 100 -25.38 -8.24 -4.68
N ARG A 101 -24.50 -7.24 -4.61
CA ARG A 101 -24.59 -6.01 -5.42
C ARG A 101 -23.84 -6.10 -6.74
N ASN A 102 -23.21 -7.26 -7.03
CA ASN A 102 -22.34 -7.44 -8.18
C ASN A 102 -21.29 -6.32 -8.30
N ARG A 103 -20.65 -6.01 -7.16
CA ARG A 103 -19.73 -4.88 -7.04
C ARG A 103 -18.34 -5.38 -6.67
N LEU A 104 -17.40 -5.10 -7.56
CA LEU A 104 -16.00 -5.42 -7.39
C LEU A 104 -15.19 -4.14 -7.58
N VAL A 105 -14.63 -3.61 -6.49
CA VAL A 105 -13.83 -2.38 -6.50
C VAL A 105 -12.37 -2.72 -6.21
N LEU A 106 -11.49 -2.15 -7.02
CA LEU A 106 -10.05 -2.42 -7.01
C LEU A 106 -9.25 -1.12 -6.88
N SER A 107 -7.98 -1.25 -6.46
CA SER A 107 -7.05 -0.13 -6.31
C SER A 107 -5.69 -0.44 -6.93
N HIS A 108 -5.32 0.35 -7.93
CA HIS A 108 -3.98 0.34 -8.51
C HIS A 108 -2.99 1.01 -7.54
N ARG A 109 -3.39 2.11 -6.90
CA ARG A 109 -2.56 2.83 -5.94
C ARG A 109 -2.12 1.94 -4.78
N ARG A 110 -3.02 1.13 -4.20
CA ARG A 110 -2.69 0.23 -3.08
C ARG A 110 -1.68 -0.83 -3.49
N ALA A 111 -1.83 -1.43 -4.67
CA ALA A 111 -0.88 -2.40 -5.21
C ALA A 111 0.52 -1.81 -5.44
N LEU A 112 0.60 -0.58 -5.94
CA LEU A 112 1.88 0.10 -6.13
C LEU A 112 2.56 0.47 -4.81
N VAL A 113 1.79 0.94 -3.82
CA VAL A 113 2.30 1.25 -2.47
C VAL A 113 2.91 0.00 -1.86
N GLU A 114 2.19 -1.10 -1.81
CA GLU A 114 2.68 -2.36 -1.27
C GLU A 114 3.93 -2.86 -2.00
N ARG A 115 3.94 -2.85 -3.34
CA ARG A 115 5.11 -3.24 -4.12
C ARG A 115 6.35 -2.41 -3.79
N LYS A 116 6.18 -1.14 -3.46
CA LYS A 116 7.28 -0.27 -3.02
C LYS A 116 7.70 -0.60 -1.61
N MET A 117 6.73 -0.76 -0.70
CA MET A 117 7.00 -1.10 0.70
C MET A 117 7.75 -2.42 0.83
N ASN A 118 7.41 -3.43 0.01
CA ASN A 118 8.12 -4.73 -0.01
C ASN A 118 9.57 -4.64 -0.50
N ARG A 119 10.01 -3.49 -1.02
CA ARG A 119 11.40 -3.23 -1.43
C ARG A 119 12.18 -2.41 -0.42
N LEU A 120 11.49 -1.86 0.59
CA LEU A 120 12.09 -1.05 1.63
C LEU A 120 12.35 -1.93 2.86
N GLU A 121 13.44 -1.66 3.54
CA GLU A 121 13.83 -2.36 4.76
C GLU A 121 13.95 -1.40 5.94
N VAL A 122 13.64 -1.90 7.13
CA VAL A 122 13.90 -1.16 8.37
C VAL A 122 15.41 -0.94 8.51
N GLY A 123 15.81 0.29 8.87
CA GLY A 123 17.21 0.70 8.93
C GLY A 123 17.79 1.13 7.58
N GLU A 124 16.99 1.20 6.51
CA GLU A 124 17.41 1.74 5.21
C GLU A 124 17.34 3.27 5.21
N VAL A 125 18.37 3.91 4.63
CA VAL A 125 18.39 5.36 4.39
C VAL A 125 17.83 5.65 3.02
N VAL A 126 16.82 6.50 2.97
CA VAL A 126 16.18 6.92 1.73
C VAL A 126 16.13 8.44 1.63
N VAL A 127 16.15 8.94 0.39
CA VAL A 127 15.95 10.36 0.13
C VAL A 127 14.46 10.61 -0.07
N GLY A 128 13.92 11.53 0.73
CA GLY A 128 12.52 11.93 0.63
C GLY A 128 12.34 13.43 0.46
N THR A 129 11.15 13.83 0.05
CA THR A 129 10.75 15.24 -0.09
C THR A 129 9.62 15.54 0.88
N VAL A 130 9.76 16.61 1.66
CA VAL A 130 8.72 17.07 2.60
C VAL A 130 7.51 17.58 1.81
N ARG A 131 6.37 16.89 1.95
CA ARG A 131 5.11 17.25 1.27
C ARG A 131 4.19 18.09 2.13
N GLY A 132 4.27 17.92 3.42
CA GLY A 132 3.43 18.67 4.36
C GLY A 132 3.92 18.55 5.78
N ILE A 133 3.74 19.60 6.54
CA ILE A 133 4.15 19.69 7.93
C ILE A 133 2.91 19.86 8.79
N LYS A 134 2.84 19.12 9.90
CA LYS A 134 1.78 19.13 10.90
C LYS A 134 2.39 19.39 12.29
N PRO A 135 1.61 19.80 13.28
CA PRO A 135 2.14 20.05 14.63
C PRO A 135 2.86 18.82 15.25
N TYR A 136 2.44 17.60 14.88
CA TYR A 136 2.97 16.35 15.39
C TYR A 136 4.09 15.73 14.54
N GLY A 137 4.43 16.31 13.37
CA GLY A 137 5.45 15.78 12.48
C GLY A 137 5.30 16.21 11.02
N ALA A 138 6.12 15.64 10.16
CA ALA A 138 6.13 15.94 8.73
C ALA A 138 5.83 14.70 7.89
N PHE A 139 5.10 14.90 6.80
CA PHE A 139 4.87 13.88 5.76
C PHE A 139 5.94 13.99 4.69
N ILE A 140 6.67 12.92 4.49
CA ILE A 140 7.80 12.83 3.55
C ILE A 140 7.47 11.84 2.45
N ASP A 141 7.57 12.27 1.20
CA ASP A 141 7.38 11.42 0.03
C ASP A 141 8.70 10.74 -0.34
N ILE A 142 8.75 9.44 -0.20
CA ILE A 142 9.89 8.60 -0.56
C ILE A 142 9.65 7.86 -1.88
N GLY A 143 9.48 8.63 -2.94
CA GLY A 143 9.28 8.11 -4.29
C GLY A 143 7.86 7.58 -4.56
N GLY A 144 6.82 8.29 -4.07
CA GLY A 144 5.39 8.02 -4.29
C GLY A 144 4.73 7.22 -3.18
N VAL A 145 5.44 6.94 -2.10
CA VAL A 145 4.89 6.46 -0.83
C VAL A 145 5.16 7.52 0.22
N SER A 146 4.16 7.83 1.05
CA SER A 146 4.28 8.85 2.08
C SER A 146 4.64 8.21 3.41
N GLY A 147 5.77 8.63 3.99
CA GLY A 147 6.18 8.29 5.35
C GLY A 147 5.87 9.43 6.32
N LEU A 148 5.74 9.10 7.60
CA LEU A 148 5.60 10.05 8.69
C LEU A 148 6.92 10.18 9.46
N LEU A 149 7.46 11.37 9.51
CA LEU A 149 8.52 11.75 10.42
C LEU A 149 7.89 12.43 11.63
N HIS A 150 7.73 11.71 12.73
CA HIS A 150 7.16 12.25 13.95
C HIS A 150 8.11 13.29 14.57
N ILE A 151 7.59 14.29 15.30
CA ILE A 151 8.40 15.35 15.90
C ILE A 151 9.49 14.81 16.83
N SER A 152 9.22 13.74 17.58
CA SER A 152 10.18 13.08 18.48
C SER A 152 11.31 12.34 17.73
N GLU A 153 11.13 12.12 16.44
CA GLU A 153 12.07 11.40 15.57
C GLU A 153 12.87 12.33 14.64
N ILE A 154 12.70 13.65 14.79
CA ILE A 154 13.48 14.65 14.03
C ILE A 154 14.88 14.79 14.61
N SER A 155 15.00 14.95 15.93
CA SER A 155 16.28 15.13 16.63
C SER A 155 16.23 14.54 18.04
N HIS A 156 17.39 14.34 18.65
CA HIS A 156 17.53 14.01 20.09
C HIS A 156 17.19 15.21 20.98
N GLU A 157 17.36 16.43 20.47
CA GLU A 157 16.94 17.63 21.18
C GLU A 157 15.46 17.93 21.02
N HIS A 158 14.90 18.60 22.01
CA HIS A 158 13.49 18.96 22.01
C HIS A 158 13.19 20.01 20.96
N ILE A 159 12.21 19.73 20.11
CA ILE A 159 11.70 20.64 19.06
C ILE A 159 10.29 21.05 19.40
N GLU A 160 10.05 22.37 19.50
CA GLU A 160 8.71 22.89 19.78
C GLU A 160 7.76 22.68 18.60
N THR A 161 8.24 22.91 17.38
CA THR A 161 7.46 22.76 16.16
C THR A 161 8.29 22.22 15.02
N PRO A 162 7.79 21.27 14.20
CA PRO A 162 8.53 20.76 13.05
C PRO A 162 8.86 21.85 12.00
N HIS A 163 8.09 22.94 11.97
CA HIS A 163 8.34 24.08 11.07
C HIS A 163 9.62 24.86 11.37
N SER A 164 10.19 24.72 12.58
CA SER A 164 11.46 25.39 12.92
C SER A 164 12.66 24.76 12.22
N VAL A 165 12.53 23.51 11.78
CA VAL A 165 13.63 22.72 11.22
C VAL A 165 13.37 22.34 9.77
N LEU A 166 12.11 22.14 9.39
CA LEU A 166 11.71 21.58 8.09
C LEU A 166 10.89 22.59 7.27
N ASN A 167 11.11 22.61 5.96
CA ASN A 167 10.29 23.36 5.03
C ASN A 167 9.65 22.42 4.01
N VAL A 168 8.48 22.81 3.51
CA VAL A 168 7.79 22.08 2.45
C VAL A 168 8.62 22.13 1.16
N ASN A 169 8.76 20.98 0.51
CA ASN A 169 9.59 20.69 -0.67
C ASN A 169 11.10 20.54 -0.41
N ASP A 170 11.56 20.60 0.84
CA ASP A 170 12.93 20.25 1.16
C ASP A 170 13.19 18.77 0.87
N GLN A 171 14.37 18.48 0.33
CA GLN A 171 14.87 17.12 0.18
C GLN A 171 15.76 16.79 1.37
N MET A 172 15.53 15.62 1.96
CA MET A 172 16.29 15.17 3.11
C MET A 172 16.52 13.67 3.09
N LYS A 173 17.60 13.23 3.72
CA LYS A 173 17.81 11.80 4.00
C LYS A 173 17.08 11.44 5.29
N VAL A 174 16.36 10.35 5.26
CA VAL A 174 15.61 9.80 6.41
C VAL A 174 15.85 8.31 6.50
N MET A 175 15.85 7.78 7.71
CA MET A 175 15.93 6.33 7.93
C MET A 175 14.54 5.77 8.19
N ILE A 176 14.28 4.59 7.65
CA ILE A 176 13.05 3.85 7.90
C ILE A 176 13.20 3.11 9.23
N ILE A 177 12.31 3.40 10.19
CA ILE A 177 12.34 2.77 11.51
C ILE A 177 11.22 1.74 11.69
N ASP A 178 10.13 1.87 10.92
CA ASP A 178 9.01 0.94 10.95
C ASP A 178 8.26 0.92 9.63
N LEU A 179 7.76 -0.25 9.24
CA LEU A 179 7.03 -0.51 8.00
C LEU A 179 5.74 -1.29 8.30
N ASP A 180 4.59 -0.66 8.14
CA ASP A 180 3.27 -1.29 8.20
C ASP A 180 2.69 -1.40 6.78
N ALA A 181 2.94 -2.53 6.13
CA ALA A 181 2.48 -2.78 4.76
C ALA A 181 0.95 -2.87 4.66
N GLU A 182 0.27 -3.38 5.69
CA GLU A 182 -1.19 -3.52 5.70
C GLU A 182 -1.88 -2.16 5.70
N ARG A 183 -1.37 -1.24 6.52
CA ARG A 183 -1.91 0.13 6.63
C ARG A 183 -1.28 1.10 5.66
N GLY A 184 -0.23 0.69 4.94
CA GLY A 184 0.53 1.55 4.05
C GLY A 184 1.23 2.70 4.77
N ARG A 185 1.71 2.46 6.01
CA ARG A 185 2.37 3.47 6.85
C ARG A 185 3.84 3.17 6.95
N ILE A 186 4.65 4.21 6.85
CA ILE A 186 6.10 4.17 7.02
C ILE A 186 6.45 5.19 8.08
N SER A 187 7.13 4.74 9.13
CA SER A 187 7.69 5.62 10.15
C SER A 187 9.15 5.92 9.81
N LEU A 188 9.47 7.19 9.86
CA LEU A 188 10.78 7.72 9.48
C LEU A 188 11.46 8.37 10.68
N SER A 189 12.80 8.36 10.69
CA SER A 189 13.61 9.04 11.69
C SER A 189 14.81 9.74 11.05
N THR A 190 15.12 10.96 11.48
CA THR A 190 16.38 11.64 11.28
C THR A 190 17.23 11.61 12.54
N LYS A 191 16.58 11.49 13.70
CA LYS A 191 17.21 11.32 15.01
C LYS A 191 18.20 10.14 15.02
N ALA A 192 17.81 9.01 14.43
CA ALA A 192 18.67 7.83 14.34
C ALA A 192 19.90 8.04 13.41
N LEU A 193 19.90 9.09 12.60
CA LEU A 193 21.02 9.48 11.72
C LEU A 193 21.92 10.55 12.33
N GLU A 194 21.55 11.15 13.46
CA GLU A 194 22.39 12.15 14.14
C GLU A 194 23.66 11.52 14.71
N PRO A 195 24.87 11.99 14.32
CA PRO A 195 26.13 11.59 14.95
C PRO A 195 26.23 12.08 16.40
N GLU A 196 25.77 13.30 16.64
CA GLU A 196 25.69 13.93 17.96
C GLU A 196 24.28 14.51 18.19
N PRO A 197 23.76 14.48 19.43
CA PRO A 197 22.45 15.06 19.73
C PRO A 197 22.37 16.54 19.31
N GLY A 198 21.33 16.90 18.51
CA GLY A 198 21.12 18.27 18.04
C GLY A 198 21.80 18.62 16.73
N ASP A 199 22.59 17.72 16.13
CA ASP A 199 23.23 17.96 14.82
C ASP A 199 22.19 18.29 13.73
N MET A 200 21.01 17.71 13.80
CA MET A 200 19.94 18.00 12.83
C MET A 200 19.44 19.47 12.91
N LEU A 201 19.60 20.13 14.06
CA LEU A 201 19.21 21.52 14.25
C LEU A 201 20.33 22.50 13.87
N THR A 202 21.58 22.11 14.07
CA THR A 202 22.76 22.97 13.89
C THR A 202 23.40 22.80 12.52
N ASP A 203 23.56 21.56 12.06
CA ASP A 203 24.19 21.22 10.76
C ASP A 203 23.53 19.98 10.14
N PRO A 204 22.38 20.13 9.49
CA PRO A 204 21.69 19.02 8.82
C PRO A 204 22.54 18.34 7.73
N GLN A 205 23.47 19.08 7.09
CA GLN A 205 24.31 18.53 6.04
C GLN A 205 25.28 17.46 6.58
N LYS A 206 25.86 17.70 7.74
CA LYS A 206 26.70 16.71 8.45
C LYS A 206 25.95 15.42 8.76
N VAL A 207 24.67 15.54 9.17
CA VAL A 207 23.79 14.38 9.41
C VAL A 207 23.57 13.60 8.12
N PHE A 208 23.30 14.28 7.01
CA PHE A 208 23.05 13.63 5.71
C PHE A 208 24.30 13.00 5.10
N GLU A 209 25.49 13.57 5.32
CA GLU A 209 26.75 12.99 4.86
C GLU A 209 27.08 11.69 5.60
N LYS A 210 26.83 11.64 6.91
CA LYS A 210 27.09 10.47 7.76
C LYS A 210 25.90 9.50 7.88
N ALA A 211 24.80 9.78 7.20
CA ALA A 211 23.55 9.01 7.31
C ALA A 211 23.76 7.50 7.08
N GLU A 212 24.57 7.11 6.09
CA GLU A 212 24.80 5.70 5.76
C GLU A 212 25.64 4.99 6.85
N GLU A 213 26.61 5.68 7.44
CA GLU A 213 27.41 5.16 8.55
C GLU A 213 26.54 4.95 9.81
N MET A 214 25.70 5.94 10.13
CA MET A 214 24.80 5.85 11.27
C MET A 214 23.73 4.78 11.09
N ALA A 215 23.21 4.62 9.88
CA ALA A 215 22.27 3.54 9.56
C ALA A 215 22.90 2.15 9.69
N ALA A 216 24.16 1.99 9.29
CA ALA A 216 24.88 0.74 9.48
C ALA A 216 25.04 0.40 10.98
N ARG A 217 25.37 1.38 11.81
CA ARG A 217 25.43 1.22 13.28
C ARG A 217 24.07 0.87 13.88
N TYR A 218 23.02 1.50 13.41
CA TYR A 218 21.65 1.21 13.85
C TYR A 218 21.22 -0.23 13.49
N LYS A 219 21.52 -0.68 12.28
CA LYS A 219 21.26 -2.08 11.87
C LYS A 219 22.03 -3.08 12.73
N GLN A 220 23.30 -2.80 13.04
CA GLN A 220 24.10 -3.65 13.91
C GLN A 220 23.51 -3.73 15.31
N MET A 221 23.09 -2.60 15.89
CA MET A 221 22.44 -2.56 17.20
C MET A 221 21.14 -3.35 17.23
N LEU A 222 20.34 -3.28 16.16
CA LEU A 222 19.10 -4.10 16.05
C LEU A 222 19.40 -5.61 16.00
N LEU A 223 20.47 -6.02 15.31
CA LEU A 223 20.90 -7.42 15.27
C LEU A 223 21.37 -7.91 16.64
N GLU A 224 22.19 -7.12 17.34
CA GLU A 224 22.66 -7.42 18.69
C GLU A 224 21.48 -7.55 19.67
N GLN A 225 20.49 -6.66 19.60
CA GLN A 225 19.27 -6.74 20.44
C GLN A 225 18.41 -7.96 20.12
N ALA A 226 18.36 -8.39 18.86
CA ALA A 226 17.63 -9.59 18.46
C ALA A 226 18.33 -10.87 18.97
N GLU A 227 19.65 -10.89 19.01
CA GLU A 227 20.44 -12.02 19.55
C GLU A 227 20.35 -12.10 21.08
N GLU A 228 20.30 -10.96 21.80
CA GLU A 228 20.14 -10.89 23.26
C GLU A 228 18.71 -11.24 23.71
N GLY A 229 17.71 -11.14 22.83
CA GLY A 229 16.30 -11.47 23.08
C GLY A 229 15.94 -12.94 22.89
N GLU A 230 16.86 -13.82 22.47
CA GLU A 230 16.66 -15.27 22.48
C GLU A 230 16.90 -15.81 23.90
N ASP A 231 15.80 -16.12 24.58
CA ASP A 231 15.68 -16.58 25.95
C ASP A 231 16.67 -17.69 26.36
N PRO A 232 17.34 -17.56 27.52
CA PRO A 232 18.15 -18.63 28.10
C PRO A 232 17.32 -19.71 28.81
N ILE A 233 16.07 -19.99 28.39
CA ILE A 233 15.22 -21.02 29.02
C ILE A 233 15.49 -22.43 28.44
N SER A 234 16.29 -22.57 27.40
CA SER A 234 16.59 -23.89 26.80
C SER A 234 17.74 -24.65 27.48
N SER A 235 18.45 -24.07 28.44
CA SER A 235 19.60 -24.75 29.06
C SER A 235 19.35 -25.28 30.50
N MET A 236 18.09 -25.32 30.95
CA MET A 236 17.73 -25.84 32.28
C MET A 236 16.75 -27.03 32.22
N MET A 237 16.84 -27.85 31.20
CA MET A 237 16.23 -29.18 31.17
C MET A 237 17.23 -30.20 30.65
N ILE A 238 18.16 -30.58 31.51
CA ILE A 238 18.83 -31.89 31.53
C ILE A 238 18.83 -32.40 32.98
#